data_7c6370a7985396e8c8873bcd29ecc781
#
_entry.id   7c6370a7985396e8c8873bcd29ecc781
#
_cell.length_a   1.000
_cell.length_b   1.000
_cell.length_c   1.000
_cell.angle_alpha   90.00
_cell.angle_beta   90.00
_cell.angle_gamma   90.00
#
_symmetry.space_group_name_H-M   'P 1'
#
loop_
_entity.id
_entity.type
_entity.pdbx_description
1 polymer ?
#
loop_
_entity_poly.entity_id
_entity_poly.type
_entity_poly.pdbx_seq_one_letter_code
_entity_poly.pdbx_strand_id
1 'polypeptide(L)'
;PPPHPDRQIKDETFLESCGVADLVTTCFGGRNRKCADIFAKNIAAGTPKAWDVIEAEELNGQKLQGTGTAQDVMKAIKAKGVVDAFPLFSQIHKIAFEGAKPETIIDMKLEKYY
;
A
#
# COMPACT_ATOMS: atom_id res chain seq x y z
N PRO A 1 20.24 15.03 -9.53
CA PRO A 1 21.06 14.77 -10.71
C PRO A 1 20.39 13.77 -11.63
N PRO A 2 20.59 13.85 -12.92
CA PRO A 2 20.04 12.85 -13.83
C PRO A 2 20.61 11.46 -13.48
N PRO A 3 19.85 10.37 -13.67
CA PRO A 3 20.37 9.04 -13.39
C PRO A 3 21.58 8.76 -14.27
N HIS A 4 22.61 8.15 -13.66
CA HIS A 4 23.79 7.74 -14.39
C HIS A 4 23.40 6.70 -15.45
N PRO A 5 23.93 6.77 -16.67
CA PRO A 5 23.57 5.81 -17.74
C PRO A 5 23.75 4.34 -17.33
N ASP A 6 24.72 4.07 -16.46
CA ASP A 6 25.02 2.73 -15.97
C ASP A 6 24.14 2.28 -14.81
N ARG A 7 23.19 3.11 -14.38
CA ARG A 7 22.26 2.80 -13.27
C ARG A 7 20.85 2.48 -13.76
N GLN A 8 20.71 1.94 -14.94
CA GLN A 8 19.43 1.46 -15.41
C GLN A 8 19.01 0.23 -14.61
N ILE A 9 17.74 0.20 -14.22
CA ILE A 9 17.14 -0.98 -13.60
C ILE A 9 17.08 -2.07 -14.66
N LYS A 10 17.70 -3.21 -14.37
CA LYS A 10 17.71 -4.37 -15.28
C LYS A 10 16.50 -5.26 -15.01
N ASP A 11 16.04 -5.95 -16.05
CA ASP A 11 14.92 -6.89 -15.92
C ASP A 11 15.23 -8.00 -14.90
N GLU A 12 16.47 -8.46 -14.86
CA GLU A 12 16.91 -9.48 -13.92
C GLU A 12 16.72 -9.08 -12.46
N THR A 13 16.78 -7.78 -12.15
CA THR A 13 16.57 -7.27 -10.80
C THR A 13 15.20 -7.65 -10.25
N PHE A 14 14.17 -7.64 -11.09
CA PHE A 14 12.82 -8.03 -10.69
C PHE A 14 12.69 -9.53 -10.37
N LEU A 15 13.59 -10.35 -10.89
CA LEU A 15 13.61 -11.80 -10.68
C LEU A 15 14.52 -12.21 -9.53
N GLU A 16 15.28 -11.29 -8.95
CA GLU A 16 16.14 -11.53 -7.80
C GLU A 16 15.34 -11.54 -6.49
N SER A 17 15.99 -11.87 -5.38
CA SER A 17 15.39 -11.97 -4.06
C SER A 17 14.71 -10.67 -3.62
N CYS A 18 15.24 -9.53 -4.00
CA CYS A 18 14.66 -8.22 -3.69
C CYS A 18 13.45 -7.87 -4.59
N GLY A 19 13.19 -8.64 -5.64
CA GLY A 19 12.05 -8.46 -6.54
C GLY A 19 10.92 -9.44 -6.23
N VAL A 20 10.76 -10.46 -7.10
CA VAL A 20 9.63 -11.41 -7.03
C VAL A 20 9.57 -12.15 -5.69
N ALA A 21 10.69 -12.65 -5.18
CA ALA A 21 10.69 -13.40 -3.92
C ALA A 21 10.25 -12.55 -2.74
N ASP A 22 10.72 -11.32 -2.66
CA ASP A 22 10.31 -10.38 -1.60
C ASP A 22 8.83 -10.02 -1.72
N LEU A 23 8.36 -9.77 -2.94
CA LEU A 23 6.94 -9.48 -3.20
C LEU A 23 6.05 -10.64 -2.73
N VAL A 24 6.39 -11.88 -3.09
CA VAL A 24 5.61 -13.06 -2.70
C VAL A 24 5.60 -13.22 -1.19
N THR A 25 6.75 -13.13 -0.54
CA THR A 25 6.87 -13.23 0.93
C THR A 25 6.03 -12.17 1.63
N THR A 26 6.13 -10.93 1.17
CA THR A 26 5.39 -9.80 1.76
C THR A 26 3.88 -9.95 1.58
N CYS A 27 3.43 -10.42 0.42
CA CYS A 27 2.00 -10.62 0.15
C CYS A 27 1.38 -11.73 0.99
N PHE A 28 2.15 -12.76 1.35
CA PHE A 28 1.62 -13.91 2.09
C PHE A 28 1.89 -13.88 3.59
N GLY A 29 2.93 -13.20 4.05
CA GLY A 29 3.33 -13.26 5.44
C GLY A 29 3.68 -11.92 6.08
N GLY A 30 3.57 -10.82 5.37
CA GLY A 30 3.97 -9.51 5.87
C GLY A 30 3.02 -8.91 6.91
N ARG A 31 3.55 -8.03 7.74
CA ARG A 31 2.77 -7.30 8.75
C ARG A 31 1.70 -6.41 8.12
N ASN A 32 2.02 -5.75 7.01
CA ASN A 32 1.04 -4.92 6.28
C ASN A 32 -0.15 -5.75 5.83
N ARG A 33 0.08 -6.94 5.27
CA ARG A 33 -0.98 -7.85 4.85
C ARG A 33 -1.85 -8.27 6.03
N LYS A 34 -1.24 -8.71 7.14
CA LYS A 34 -1.96 -9.13 8.33
C LYS A 34 -2.85 -8.03 8.88
N CYS A 35 -2.31 -6.84 9.04
CA CYS A 35 -3.06 -5.72 9.59
C CYS A 35 -4.14 -5.21 8.64
N ALA A 36 -3.89 -5.22 7.33
CA ALA A 36 -4.90 -4.85 6.34
C ALA A 36 -6.07 -5.84 6.32
N ASP A 37 -5.79 -7.13 6.46
CA ASP A 37 -6.82 -8.17 6.56
C ASP A 37 -7.71 -7.94 7.79
N ILE A 38 -7.11 -7.67 8.93
CA ILE A 38 -7.83 -7.38 10.18
C ILE A 38 -8.66 -6.10 10.03
N PHE A 39 -8.07 -5.06 9.45
CA PHE A 39 -8.76 -3.79 9.20
C PHE A 39 -10.01 -4.00 8.34
N ALA A 40 -9.88 -4.71 7.23
CA ALA A 40 -10.99 -4.98 6.32
C ALA A 40 -12.08 -5.87 6.97
N LYS A 41 -11.68 -6.91 7.70
CA LYS A 41 -12.60 -7.79 8.38
C LYS A 41 -13.41 -7.08 9.46
N ASN A 42 -12.79 -6.17 10.21
CA ASN A 42 -13.49 -5.39 11.21
C ASN A 42 -14.50 -4.44 10.60
N ILE A 43 -14.18 -3.83 9.46
CA ILE A 43 -15.15 -2.99 8.73
C ILE A 43 -16.33 -3.83 8.26
N ALA A 44 -16.09 -5.00 7.68
CA ALA A 44 -17.14 -5.92 7.23
C ALA A 44 -18.04 -6.40 8.37
N ALA A 45 -17.47 -6.57 9.55
CA ALA A 45 -18.22 -6.99 10.75
C ALA A 45 -18.98 -5.84 11.42
N GLY A 46 -18.84 -4.61 10.96
CA GLY A 46 -19.47 -3.43 11.55
C GLY A 46 -18.77 -2.91 12.82
N THR A 47 -17.54 -3.37 13.08
CA THR A 47 -16.73 -2.99 14.23
C THR A 47 -15.38 -2.43 13.78
N PRO A 48 -15.34 -1.30 13.04
CA PRO A 48 -14.09 -0.77 12.52
C PRO A 48 -13.12 -0.41 13.65
N LYS A 49 -11.83 -0.71 13.45
CA LYS A 49 -10.76 -0.38 14.37
C LYS A 49 -9.78 0.59 13.73
N ALA A 50 -9.30 1.56 14.51
CA ALA A 50 -8.23 2.45 14.07
C ALA A 50 -6.90 1.69 13.92
N TRP A 51 -6.00 2.21 13.10
CA TRP A 51 -4.71 1.56 12.86
C TRP A 51 -3.85 1.44 14.12
N ASP A 52 -3.88 2.43 15.00
CA ASP A 52 -3.14 2.40 16.25
C ASP A 52 -3.62 1.28 17.20
N VAL A 53 -4.92 1.00 17.20
CA VAL A 53 -5.50 -0.10 17.97
C VAL A 53 -5.03 -1.45 17.40
N ILE A 54 -5.06 -1.60 16.08
CA ILE A 54 -4.60 -2.83 15.42
C ILE A 54 -3.11 -3.05 15.68
N GLU A 55 -2.29 -2.01 15.60
CA GLU A 55 -0.86 -2.07 15.92
C GLU A 55 -0.62 -2.54 17.35
N ALA A 56 -1.36 -2.00 18.32
CA ALA A 56 -1.21 -2.36 19.71
C ALA A 56 -1.61 -3.82 19.97
N GLU A 57 -2.67 -4.30 19.37
CA GLU A 57 -3.18 -5.66 19.57
C GLU A 57 -2.36 -6.72 18.83
N GLU A 58 -1.88 -6.43 17.63
CA GLU A 58 -1.31 -7.43 16.71
C GLU A 58 0.19 -7.36 16.57
N LEU A 59 0.79 -6.21 16.81
CA LEU A 59 2.22 -5.96 16.60
C LEU A 59 2.97 -5.65 17.90
N ASN A 60 2.38 -5.90 19.06
CA ASN A 60 2.96 -5.60 20.37
C ASN A 60 3.43 -4.14 20.49
N GLY A 61 2.66 -3.22 19.91
CA GLY A 61 2.98 -1.79 19.94
C GLY A 61 3.99 -1.33 18.89
N GLN A 62 4.49 -2.23 18.03
CA GLN A 62 5.32 -1.83 16.90
C GLN A 62 4.46 -1.13 15.85
N LYS A 63 5.01 -0.07 15.24
CA LYS A 63 4.29 0.67 14.21
C LYS A 63 4.24 -0.07 12.89
N LEU A 64 3.09 0.01 12.23
CA LEU A 64 2.89 -0.47 10.88
C LEU A 64 3.44 0.55 9.89
N GLN A 65 4.45 0.19 9.12
CA GLN A 65 5.11 1.13 8.21
C GLN A 65 4.25 1.49 6.99
N GLY A 66 3.42 0.57 6.51
CA GLY A 66 2.61 0.78 5.31
C GLY A 66 1.66 1.97 5.39
N THR A 67 1.10 2.24 6.57
CA THR A 67 0.20 3.39 6.76
C THR A 67 0.92 4.73 6.60
N GLY A 68 2.10 4.85 7.21
CA GLY A 68 2.94 6.05 7.06
C GLY A 68 3.44 6.23 5.63
N THR A 69 3.85 5.14 4.99
CA THR A 69 4.27 5.14 3.60
C THR A 69 3.13 5.60 2.67
N ALA A 70 1.91 5.11 2.87
CA ALA A 70 0.77 5.53 2.08
C ALA A 70 0.49 7.03 2.21
N GLN A 71 0.61 7.58 3.41
CA GLN A 71 0.46 9.02 3.64
C GLN A 71 1.57 9.83 2.95
N ASP A 72 2.82 9.40 3.05
CA ASP A 72 3.95 10.08 2.44
C ASP A 72 3.88 10.07 0.92
N VAL A 73 3.52 8.94 0.33
CA VAL A 73 3.31 8.81 -1.11
C VAL A 73 2.19 9.76 -1.56
N MET A 74 1.09 9.82 -0.82
CA MET A 74 -0.03 10.69 -1.17
C MET A 74 0.36 12.17 -1.12
N LYS A 75 1.15 12.58 -0.13
CA LYS A 75 1.69 13.94 -0.07
C LYS A 75 2.56 14.26 -1.29
N ALA A 76 3.43 13.33 -1.68
CA ALA A 76 4.33 13.52 -2.81
C ALA A 76 3.57 13.65 -4.14
N ILE A 77 2.61 12.77 -4.41
CA ILE A 77 1.84 12.82 -5.67
C ILE A 77 0.90 14.01 -5.74
N LYS A 78 0.35 14.45 -4.61
CA LYS A 78 -0.44 15.69 -4.55
C LYS A 78 0.43 16.92 -4.83
N ALA A 79 1.62 16.98 -4.24
CA ALA A 79 2.55 18.10 -4.43
C ALA A 79 2.98 18.23 -5.89
N LYS A 80 3.09 17.12 -6.61
CA LYS A 80 3.43 17.10 -8.04
C LYS A 80 2.23 17.24 -8.97
N GLY A 81 1.00 17.23 -8.44
CA GLY A 81 -0.20 17.33 -9.24
C GLY A 81 -0.47 16.11 -10.12
N VAL A 82 -0.01 14.92 -9.72
CA VAL A 82 -0.10 13.70 -10.53
C VAL A 82 -0.94 12.60 -9.88
N VAL A 83 -1.87 12.97 -9.01
CA VAL A 83 -2.74 12.00 -8.29
C VAL A 83 -3.45 11.06 -9.27
N ASP A 84 -3.95 11.57 -10.38
CA ASP A 84 -4.69 10.78 -11.37
C ASP A 84 -3.81 9.75 -12.09
N ALA A 85 -2.49 9.91 -12.07
CA ALA A 85 -1.55 8.96 -12.64
C ALA A 85 -1.27 7.76 -11.71
N PHE A 86 -1.72 7.82 -10.45
CA PHE A 86 -1.49 6.78 -9.43
C PHE A 86 -2.80 6.36 -8.76
N PRO A 87 -3.73 5.75 -9.51
CA PRO A 87 -5.06 5.41 -9.00
C PRO A 87 -5.01 4.37 -7.87
N LEU A 88 -4.10 3.41 -7.90
CA LEU A 88 -3.97 2.41 -6.85
C LEU A 88 -3.54 3.04 -5.53
N PHE A 89 -2.52 3.88 -5.54
CA PHE A 89 -2.06 4.57 -4.32
C PHE A 89 -3.15 5.47 -3.75
N SER A 90 -3.85 6.19 -4.62
CA SER A 90 -4.97 7.05 -4.22
C SER A 90 -6.09 6.25 -3.57
N GLN A 91 -6.46 5.10 -4.16
CA GLN A 91 -7.52 4.25 -3.63
C GLN A 91 -7.13 3.60 -2.30
N ILE A 92 -5.89 3.16 -2.16
CA ILE A 92 -5.38 2.63 -0.89
C ILE A 92 -5.49 3.68 0.21
N HIS A 93 -5.12 4.92 -0.08
CA HIS A 93 -5.22 6.02 0.88
C HIS A 93 -6.67 6.28 1.29
N LYS A 94 -7.60 6.28 0.34
CA LYS A 94 -9.02 6.47 0.63
C LYS A 94 -9.58 5.38 1.53
N ILE A 95 -9.20 4.13 1.29
CA ILE A 95 -9.62 2.99 2.12
C ILE A 95 -9.01 3.10 3.53
N ALA A 96 -7.73 3.40 3.62
CA ALA A 96 -7.02 3.42 4.89
C ALA A 96 -7.39 4.60 5.79
N PHE A 97 -7.67 5.78 5.20
CA PHE A 97 -7.79 7.03 5.97
C PHE A 97 -9.05 7.84 5.70
N GLU A 98 -9.78 7.59 4.62
CA GLU A 98 -10.92 8.41 4.22
C GLU A 98 -12.26 7.66 4.25
N GLY A 99 -12.29 6.47 4.82
CA GLY A 99 -13.51 5.71 5.03
C GLY A 99 -14.09 5.01 3.80
N ALA A 100 -13.33 4.93 2.70
CA ALA A 100 -13.78 4.15 1.54
C ALA A 100 -13.84 2.66 1.90
N LYS A 101 -14.79 1.94 1.32
CA LYS A 101 -14.94 0.51 1.57
C LYS A 101 -13.78 -0.28 0.96
N PRO A 102 -13.24 -1.30 1.64
CA PRO A 102 -12.14 -2.10 1.11
C PRO A 102 -12.43 -2.71 -0.28
N GLU A 103 -13.67 -3.09 -0.56
CA GLU A 103 -14.06 -3.67 -1.84
C GLU A 103 -13.84 -2.72 -3.02
N THR A 104 -13.79 -1.42 -2.78
CA THR A 104 -13.62 -0.43 -3.86
C THR A 104 -12.28 -0.53 -4.55
N ILE A 105 -11.32 -1.27 -3.98
CA ILE A 105 -10.03 -1.46 -4.63
C ILE A 105 -10.13 -2.23 -5.94
N ILE A 106 -11.13 -3.12 -6.07
CA ILE A 106 -11.36 -3.90 -7.30
C ILE A 106 -12.24 -3.16 -8.30
N ASP A 107 -12.84 -2.05 -7.91
CA ASP A 107 -13.70 -1.25 -8.78
C ASP A 107 -12.93 -0.21 -9.59
N MET A 108 -11.60 -0.14 -9.43
CA MET A 108 -10.77 0.81 -10.15
C MET A 108 -10.74 0.52 -11.65
N LYS A 109 -10.96 1.56 -12.45
CA LYS A 109 -10.84 1.47 -13.90
C LYS A 109 -9.40 1.74 -14.28
N LEU A 110 -8.69 0.67 -14.67
CA LEU A 110 -7.28 0.73 -15.03
C LEU A 110 -7.04 0.72 -16.55
N GLU A 111 -8.09 0.61 -17.38
CA GLU A 111 -7.95 0.47 -18.82
C GLU A 111 -7.16 1.61 -19.46
N LYS A 112 -7.26 2.81 -18.92
CA LYS A 112 -6.53 3.97 -19.46
C LYS A 112 -5.03 3.96 -19.15
N TYR A 113 -4.56 3.02 -18.33
CA TYR A 113 -3.16 2.91 -17.91
C TYR A 113 -2.43 1.73 -18.55
N TYR A 114 -3.15 0.93 -19.33
CA TYR A 114 -2.60 -0.27 -19.98
C TYR A 114 -2.84 -0.27 -21.48
#